data_9001acfbb5bfb1d81acb8924bff20e9d
#
_entry.id   9001acfbb5bfb1d81acb8924bff20e9d
#
_cell.length_a   1.000
_cell.length_b   1.000
_cell.length_c   1.000
_cell.angle_alpha   90.00
_cell.angle_beta   90.00
_cell.angle_gamma   90.00
#
_symmetry.space_group_name_H-M   'P 1'
#
loop_
_entity.id
_entity.type
_entity.pdbx_description
1 polymer ?
#
loop_
_entity_poly.entity_id
_entity_poly.type
_entity_poly.pdbx_seq_one_letter_code
_entity_poly.pdbx_strand_id
1 'polypeptide(L)'
;MKFLQNLNTYIQQIRDILGNEQRKLPLLLVQFFIISFFEILGIGIIVPFINMVVNPETEIHFFKWISPFIKVEDRMHQIFIFGILLLLVFIFKSGWVVLINRSIFKFSANQQVRLRNKLMYTYQRLPYLVYAQRNSAEYLQSMTAQVGRFAAAVQICLRLLAESIAFAAILLFLAYQHTSALILLLVLLGGFALFYLLKFRVALLEIGRIQDETGKSVIKAISESMNGFKEICILGAEDSFYNTVAQSGKENAEANVSMETIRILPRYVLESILITFVVVLGFIGLSGGSTSAQFVSILGAFGIASIRLIPSSNTIISGLAQLQTYRYPVQRLWDDLQALTDSTKIVESTKELPEDIQINKHSFQLLDLQNVSFRYPGTQELILQGVDLKIHKGESLGLIGTSGVGKTTFIDLLMGLFEPEEGKIFLDNELLSGKVLHQWRSQIAYIPQQIFIIDDSLKKNVALGVPDKEIDMKKMELALKQSQLFTLLDRLPQGVDTLLGERGIRLSGGQRQRVALARAFYHNRDVLIMDEATSALDNETEKEIISEIQLLKGKKTLIVIAHRLSTIEHCDRILRLERGSFIEENTPDNEIINA
;
A
#
# COMPACT_ATOMS: atom_id res chain seq x y z
N MET A 1 -3.49 -16.79 28.89
CA MET A 1 -4.47 -17.22 27.87
C MET A 1 -4.77 -16.13 26.83
N LYS A 2 -5.26 -14.94 27.18
CA LYS A 2 -5.53 -13.82 26.23
C LYS A 2 -4.32 -13.39 25.38
N PHE A 3 -3.07 -13.50 25.88
CA PHE A 3 -1.87 -13.15 25.11
C PHE A 3 -1.63 -14.10 23.93
N LEU A 4 -1.69 -15.40 24.17
CA LEU A 4 -1.49 -16.43 23.13
C LEU A 4 -2.62 -16.39 22.09
N GLN A 5 -3.86 -16.16 22.51
CA GLN A 5 -4.99 -15.98 21.59
C GLN A 5 -4.78 -14.77 20.68
N ASN A 6 -4.37 -13.64 21.25
CA ASN A 6 -4.10 -12.42 20.51
C ASN A 6 -2.92 -12.54 19.52
N LEU A 7 -1.87 -13.30 19.91
CA LEU A 7 -0.73 -13.56 19.02
C LEU A 7 -1.14 -14.49 17.86
N ASN A 8 -1.97 -15.50 18.17
CA ASN A 8 -2.49 -16.42 17.16
C ASN A 8 -3.36 -15.70 16.11
N THR A 9 -4.26 -14.81 16.56
CA THR A 9 -5.06 -13.97 15.66
C THR A 9 -4.17 -13.08 14.79
N TYR A 10 -3.12 -12.49 15.35
CA TYR A 10 -2.19 -11.65 14.60
C TYR A 10 -1.39 -12.44 13.55
N ILE A 11 -0.90 -13.62 13.91
CA ILE A 11 -0.23 -14.53 12.98
C ILE A 11 -1.19 -14.97 11.87
N GLN A 12 -2.46 -15.23 12.22
CA GLN A 12 -3.49 -15.57 11.24
C GLN A 12 -3.73 -14.42 10.25
N GLN A 13 -3.85 -13.17 10.72
CA GLN A 13 -3.97 -11.99 9.86
C GLN A 13 -2.78 -11.85 8.91
N ILE A 14 -1.54 -12.00 9.40
CA ILE A 14 -0.34 -12.00 8.55
C ILE A 14 -0.42 -13.11 7.50
N ARG A 15 -0.83 -14.29 7.91
CA ARG A 15 -0.98 -15.45 7.03
C ARG A 15 -2.02 -15.23 5.95
N ASP A 16 -3.19 -14.68 6.30
CA ASP A 16 -4.27 -14.38 5.35
C ASP A 16 -3.82 -13.33 4.32
N ILE A 17 -3.11 -12.28 4.76
CA ILE A 17 -2.54 -11.26 3.87
C ILE A 17 -1.49 -11.88 2.93
N LEU A 18 -0.65 -12.81 3.42
CA LEU A 18 0.35 -13.51 2.61
C LEU A 18 -0.29 -14.41 1.52
N GLY A 19 -1.44 -15.01 1.80
CA GLY A 19 -2.16 -15.87 0.86
C GLY A 19 -1.27 -16.96 0.27
N ASN A 20 -1.22 -17.11 -1.05
CA ASN A 20 -0.47 -18.15 -1.75
C ASN A 20 1.06 -18.09 -1.56
N GLU A 21 1.60 -16.93 -1.16
CA GLU A 21 3.05 -16.77 -0.93
C GLU A 21 3.56 -17.58 0.28
N GLN A 22 2.67 -18.06 1.14
CA GLN A 22 3.02 -18.98 2.23
C GLN A 22 3.73 -20.24 1.74
N ARG A 23 3.49 -20.68 0.50
CA ARG A 23 4.13 -21.85 -0.10
C ARG A 23 5.66 -21.73 -0.22
N LYS A 24 6.19 -20.50 -0.12
CA LYS A 24 7.65 -20.24 -0.14
C LYS A 24 8.30 -20.35 1.24
N LEU A 25 7.50 -20.33 2.33
CA LEU A 25 8.01 -20.39 3.70
C LEU A 25 8.79 -21.68 4.03
N PRO A 26 8.37 -22.89 3.60
CA PRO A 26 9.13 -24.10 3.86
C PRO A 26 10.57 -24.06 3.35
N LEU A 27 10.79 -23.46 2.17
CA LEU A 27 12.14 -23.29 1.63
C LEU A 27 13.04 -22.43 2.52
N LEU A 28 12.49 -21.37 3.12
CA LEU A 28 13.21 -20.52 4.07
C LEU A 28 13.49 -21.28 5.38
N LEU A 29 12.55 -22.08 5.85
CA LEU A 29 12.74 -22.92 7.05
C LEU A 29 13.90 -23.90 6.88
N VAL A 30 14.02 -24.55 5.73
CA VAL A 30 15.16 -25.44 5.44
C VAL A 30 16.48 -24.67 5.53
N GLN A 31 16.56 -23.45 4.99
CA GLN A 31 17.75 -22.61 5.09
C GLN A 31 18.07 -22.25 6.56
N PHE A 32 17.05 -22.02 7.40
CA PHE A 32 17.23 -21.73 8.83
C PHE A 32 17.78 -22.95 9.59
N PHE A 33 17.35 -24.15 9.28
CA PHE A 33 17.92 -25.37 9.88
C PHE A 33 19.38 -25.58 9.48
N ILE A 34 19.72 -25.33 8.21
CA ILE A 34 21.10 -25.44 7.74
C ILE A 34 22.02 -24.49 8.51
N ILE A 35 21.64 -23.23 8.69
CA ILE A 35 22.47 -22.29 9.43
C ILE A 35 22.63 -22.68 10.91
N SER A 36 21.53 -23.14 11.53
CA SER A 36 21.57 -23.58 12.93
C SER A 36 22.49 -24.79 13.13
N PHE A 37 22.55 -25.69 12.14
CA PHE A 37 23.51 -26.79 12.13
C PHE A 37 24.96 -26.27 12.10
N PHE A 38 25.28 -25.31 11.21
CA PHE A 38 26.62 -24.71 11.17
C PHE A 38 26.96 -23.90 12.43
N GLU A 39 25.95 -23.35 13.13
CA GLU A 39 26.16 -22.67 14.41
C GLU A 39 26.60 -23.66 15.50
N ILE A 40 25.91 -24.80 15.64
CA ILE A 40 26.29 -25.86 16.59
C ILE A 40 27.67 -26.39 16.23
N LEU A 41 27.94 -26.67 14.96
CA LEU A 41 29.22 -27.15 14.48
C LEU A 41 30.35 -26.16 14.82
N GLY A 42 30.13 -24.86 14.59
CA GLY A 42 31.11 -23.82 14.91
C GLY A 42 31.44 -23.77 16.41
N ILE A 43 30.43 -23.76 17.28
CA ILE A 43 30.61 -23.76 18.74
C ILE A 43 31.26 -25.08 19.19
N GLY A 44 30.76 -26.21 18.65
CA GLY A 44 31.27 -27.55 18.97
C GLY A 44 32.72 -27.78 18.60
N ILE A 45 33.26 -27.07 17.60
CA ILE A 45 34.67 -27.16 17.17
C ILE A 45 35.58 -26.23 17.98
N ILE A 46 35.10 -25.06 18.43
CA ILE A 46 35.90 -24.07 19.17
C ILE A 46 36.39 -24.67 20.51
N VAL A 47 35.54 -25.34 21.28
CA VAL A 47 35.89 -25.88 22.59
C VAL A 47 37.02 -26.91 22.51
N PRO A 48 36.93 -27.95 21.66
CA PRO A 48 38.07 -28.87 21.43
C PRO A 48 39.31 -28.17 20.92
N PHE A 49 39.23 -27.18 20.03
CA PHE A 49 40.35 -26.42 19.52
C PHE A 49 41.11 -25.71 20.66
N ILE A 50 40.38 -25.00 21.53
CA ILE A 50 40.97 -24.33 22.69
C ILE A 50 41.66 -25.36 23.62
N ASN A 51 40.98 -26.49 23.90
CA ASN A 51 41.52 -27.54 24.73
C ASN A 51 42.82 -28.14 24.14
N MET A 52 42.91 -28.29 22.81
CA MET A 52 44.14 -28.75 22.14
C MET A 52 45.32 -27.79 22.31
N VAL A 53 45.01 -26.48 22.31
CA VAL A 53 46.04 -25.44 22.44
C VAL A 53 46.52 -25.33 23.89
N VAL A 54 45.60 -25.44 24.88
CA VAL A 54 45.87 -25.22 26.30
C VAL A 54 46.46 -26.49 26.98
N ASN A 55 45.88 -27.66 26.68
CA ASN A 55 46.25 -28.93 27.30
C ASN A 55 46.84 -29.92 26.29
N PRO A 56 48.18 -30.03 26.22
CA PRO A 56 48.85 -30.89 25.24
C PRO A 56 48.53 -32.39 25.33
N GLU A 57 48.02 -32.89 26.43
CA GLU A 57 47.81 -34.31 26.66
C GLU A 57 46.37 -34.81 26.33
N THR A 58 45.44 -33.94 25.97
CA THR A 58 44.09 -34.34 25.66
C THR A 58 43.95 -35.02 24.29
N GLU A 59 43.62 -36.34 24.32
CA GLU A 59 43.22 -37.05 23.10
C GLU A 59 41.82 -36.60 22.65
N ILE A 60 41.71 -36.17 21.40
CA ILE A 60 40.41 -35.80 20.83
C ILE A 60 39.83 -37.00 20.07
N HIS A 61 38.68 -37.49 20.52
CA HIS A 61 37.95 -38.58 19.88
C HIS A 61 37.64 -38.31 18.38
N PHE A 62 37.56 -37.04 17.99
CA PHE A 62 37.34 -36.61 16.63
C PHE A 62 38.49 -37.00 15.68
N PHE A 63 39.75 -36.97 16.14
CA PHE A 63 40.87 -37.44 15.33
C PHE A 63 40.88 -38.95 15.13
N LYS A 64 40.31 -39.73 16.06
CA LYS A 64 40.11 -41.17 15.85
C LYS A 64 39.14 -41.47 14.70
N TRP A 65 38.24 -40.55 14.39
CA TRP A 65 37.31 -40.68 13.28
C TRP A 65 37.92 -40.26 11.92
N ILE A 66 38.84 -39.30 11.93
CA ILE A 66 39.53 -38.79 10.72
C ILE A 66 40.84 -39.51 10.45
N SER A 67 41.46 -40.12 11.46
CA SER A 67 42.71 -40.85 11.34
C SER A 67 42.78 -41.91 10.22
N PRO A 68 41.67 -42.57 9.82
CA PRO A 68 41.70 -43.47 8.66
C PRO A 68 41.94 -42.76 7.33
N PHE A 69 41.62 -41.45 7.27
CA PHE A 69 41.70 -40.65 6.02
C PHE A 69 42.94 -39.77 5.96
N ILE A 70 43.48 -39.35 7.13
CA ILE A 70 44.63 -38.43 7.23
C ILE A 70 45.56 -38.93 8.35
N LYS A 71 46.68 -39.58 7.99
CA LYS A 71 47.71 -39.95 8.94
C LYS A 71 48.50 -38.69 9.37
N VAL A 72 48.08 -38.07 10.45
CA VAL A 72 48.78 -36.91 11.04
C VAL A 72 49.29 -37.36 12.42
N GLU A 73 50.55 -37.72 12.49
CA GLU A 73 51.20 -38.14 13.74
C GLU A 73 51.71 -36.94 14.56
N ASP A 74 52.02 -35.83 13.87
CA ASP A 74 52.54 -34.61 14.50
C ASP A 74 51.35 -33.73 14.99
N ARG A 75 51.42 -33.40 16.24
CA ARG A 75 50.40 -32.61 16.97
C ARG A 75 50.27 -31.18 16.43
N MET A 76 51.36 -30.54 16.05
CA MET A 76 51.30 -29.20 15.46
C MET A 76 50.49 -29.20 14.15
N HIS A 77 50.67 -30.23 13.35
CA HIS A 77 49.85 -30.41 12.14
C HIS A 77 48.40 -30.67 12.44
N GLN A 78 48.05 -31.40 13.54
CA GLN A 78 46.68 -31.59 13.98
C GLN A 78 46.00 -30.28 14.38
N ILE A 79 46.67 -29.44 15.19
CA ILE A 79 46.19 -28.12 15.61
C ILE A 79 45.96 -27.22 14.37
N PHE A 80 46.90 -27.26 13.42
CA PHE A 80 46.85 -26.45 12.20
C PHE A 80 45.66 -26.86 11.31
N ILE A 81 45.45 -28.15 11.07
CA ILE A 81 44.32 -28.68 10.30
C ILE A 81 42.99 -28.31 10.96
N PHE A 82 42.90 -28.46 12.28
CA PHE A 82 41.68 -28.13 13.03
C PHE A 82 41.38 -26.64 13.02
N GLY A 83 42.42 -25.80 13.08
CA GLY A 83 42.31 -24.35 12.92
C GLY A 83 41.79 -23.94 11.54
N ILE A 84 42.34 -24.57 10.47
CA ILE A 84 41.85 -24.34 9.09
C ILE A 84 40.39 -24.80 8.96
N LEU A 85 40.05 -25.97 9.49
CA LEU A 85 38.67 -26.47 9.46
C LEU A 85 37.71 -25.50 10.16
N LEU A 86 38.08 -25.02 11.35
CA LEU A 86 37.32 -24.00 12.08
C LEU A 86 37.11 -22.75 11.24
N LEU A 87 38.18 -22.24 10.62
CA LEU A 87 38.13 -21.04 9.79
C LEU A 87 37.21 -21.23 8.57
N LEU A 88 37.32 -22.38 7.89
CA LEU A 88 36.44 -22.70 6.75
C LEU A 88 34.95 -22.78 7.16
N VAL A 89 34.65 -23.44 8.30
CA VAL A 89 33.27 -23.51 8.82
C VAL A 89 32.71 -22.12 9.11
N PHE A 90 33.53 -21.23 9.72
CA PHE A 90 33.07 -19.86 10.01
C PHE A 90 32.91 -19.00 8.76
N ILE A 91 33.77 -19.13 7.76
CA ILE A 91 33.67 -18.43 6.47
C ILE A 91 32.37 -18.89 5.76
N PHE A 92 32.16 -20.22 5.67
CA PHE A 92 30.97 -20.78 5.03
C PHE A 92 29.67 -20.34 5.75
N LYS A 93 29.65 -20.43 7.08
CA LYS A 93 28.57 -19.95 7.93
C LYS A 93 28.26 -18.48 7.65
N SER A 94 29.28 -17.62 7.66
CA SER A 94 29.10 -16.18 7.44
C SER A 94 28.52 -15.88 6.06
N GLY A 95 29.01 -16.54 5.01
CA GLY A 95 28.45 -16.44 3.67
C GLY A 95 26.98 -16.89 3.62
N TRP A 96 26.65 -18.00 4.28
CA TRP A 96 25.28 -18.52 4.34
C TRP A 96 24.33 -17.59 5.09
N VAL A 97 24.76 -16.95 6.19
CA VAL A 97 24.00 -15.92 6.93
C VAL A 97 23.62 -14.77 6.00
N VAL A 98 24.55 -14.30 5.16
CA VAL A 98 24.28 -13.21 4.19
C VAL A 98 23.22 -13.65 3.17
N LEU A 99 23.34 -14.88 2.65
CA LEU A 99 22.37 -15.42 1.68
C LEU A 99 20.96 -15.54 2.29
N ILE A 100 20.85 -16.01 3.52
CA ILE A 100 19.56 -16.09 4.23
C ILE A 100 18.96 -14.71 4.44
N ASN A 101 19.72 -13.76 4.97
CA ASN A 101 19.22 -12.39 5.16
C ASN A 101 18.77 -11.77 3.83
N ARG A 102 19.53 -11.98 2.74
CA ARG A 102 19.11 -11.57 1.40
C ARG A 102 17.78 -12.20 1.00
N SER A 103 17.58 -13.49 1.29
CA SER A 103 16.34 -14.21 0.98
C SER A 103 15.15 -13.65 1.77
N ILE A 104 15.34 -13.37 3.06
CA ILE A 104 14.32 -12.74 3.93
C ILE A 104 13.97 -11.34 3.40
N PHE A 105 14.96 -10.49 3.11
CA PHE A 105 14.74 -9.15 2.58
C PHE A 105 14.02 -9.18 1.23
N LYS A 106 14.46 -10.06 0.31
CA LYS A 106 13.82 -10.22 -1.00
C LYS A 106 12.37 -10.68 -0.87
N PHE A 107 12.10 -11.65 0.02
CA PHE A 107 10.73 -12.11 0.27
C PHE A 107 9.85 -10.97 0.79
N SER A 108 10.31 -10.26 1.82
CA SER A 108 9.59 -9.12 2.43
C SER A 108 9.34 -7.98 1.42
N ALA A 109 10.36 -7.59 0.65
CA ALA A 109 10.25 -6.56 -0.37
C ALA A 109 9.24 -6.95 -1.48
N ASN A 110 9.26 -8.22 -1.91
CA ASN A 110 8.30 -8.71 -2.89
C ASN A 110 6.86 -8.65 -2.35
N GLN A 111 6.64 -8.92 -1.04
CA GLN A 111 5.31 -8.75 -0.44
C GLN A 111 4.87 -7.29 -0.45
N GLN A 112 5.78 -6.35 -0.19
CA GLN A 112 5.47 -4.92 -0.27
C GLN A 112 5.01 -4.51 -1.67
N VAL A 113 5.74 -4.92 -2.71
CA VAL A 113 5.37 -4.64 -4.11
C VAL A 113 4.02 -5.27 -4.45
N ARG A 114 3.84 -6.55 -4.12
CA ARG A 114 2.59 -7.28 -4.40
C ARG A 114 1.38 -6.62 -3.77
N LEU A 115 1.47 -6.27 -2.48
CA LEU A 115 0.35 -5.64 -1.77
C LEU A 115 0.06 -4.24 -2.29
N ARG A 116 1.09 -3.45 -2.58
CA ARG A 116 0.93 -2.12 -3.16
C ARG A 116 0.22 -2.18 -4.50
N ASN A 117 0.63 -3.10 -5.37
CA ASN A 117 -0.02 -3.33 -6.66
C ASN A 117 -1.47 -3.82 -6.48
N LYS A 118 -1.71 -4.76 -5.55
CA LYS A 118 -3.07 -5.25 -5.26
C LYS A 118 -3.97 -4.11 -4.76
N LEU A 119 -3.51 -3.30 -3.81
CA LEU A 119 -4.28 -2.17 -3.29
C LEU A 119 -4.58 -1.14 -4.38
N MET A 120 -3.58 -0.76 -5.19
CA MET A 120 -3.78 0.19 -6.28
C MET A 120 -4.80 -0.34 -7.30
N TYR A 121 -4.66 -1.62 -7.70
CA TYR A 121 -5.62 -2.27 -8.59
C TYR A 121 -7.04 -2.25 -8.03
N THR A 122 -7.19 -2.56 -6.73
CA THR A 122 -8.50 -2.62 -6.08
C THR A 122 -9.08 -1.24 -5.86
N TYR A 123 -8.30 -0.27 -5.38
CA TYR A 123 -8.77 1.10 -5.15
C TYR A 123 -9.28 1.78 -6.42
N GLN A 124 -8.64 1.55 -7.56
CA GLN A 124 -9.09 2.07 -8.85
C GLN A 124 -10.38 1.41 -9.38
N ARG A 125 -10.81 0.31 -8.77
CA ARG A 125 -12.02 -0.44 -9.14
C ARG A 125 -13.12 -0.41 -8.10
N LEU A 126 -12.93 0.37 -7.04
CA LEU A 126 -13.97 0.58 -6.04
C LEU A 126 -15.17 1.29 -6.68
N PRO A 127 -16.40 0.98 -6.24
CA PRO A 127 -17.54 1.84 -6.50
C PRO A 127 -17.24 3.28 -6.07
N TYR A 128 -17.57 4.24 -6.91
CA TYR A 128 -17.19 5.65 -6.67
C TYR A 128 -17.70 6.19 -5.33
N LEU A 129 -18.89 5.80 -4.89
CA LEU A 129 -19.43 6.16 -3.57
C LEU A 129 -18.56 5.66 -2.42
N VAL A 130 -18.04 4.44 -2.50
CA VAL A 130 -17.14 3.88 -1.48
C VAL A 130 -15.82 4.63 -1.48
N TYR A 131 -15.29 4.95 -2.68
CA TYR A 131 -14.08 5.74 -2.83
C TYR A 131 -14.24 7.15 -2.24
N ALA A 132 -15.34 7.83 -2.54
CA ALA A 132 -15.61 9.21 -2.12
C ALA A 132 -15.82 9.38 -0.61
N GLN A 133 -16.20 8.31 0.11
CA GLN A 133 -16.37 8.35 1.57
C GLN A 133 -15.05 8.42 2.36
N ARG A 134 -13.91 8.14 1.72
CA ARG A 134 -12.60 8.14 2.37
C ARG A 134 -11.73 9.29 1.89
N ASN A 135 -10.91 9.81 2.81
CA ASN A 135 -9.91 10.83 2.45
C ASN A 135 -8.76 10.19 1.64
N SER A 136 -8.28 10.89 0.60
CA SER A 136 -7.15 10.47 -0.22
C SER A 136 -5.89 10.16 0.60
N ALA A 137 -5.66 10.87 1.71
CA ALA A 137 -4.55 10.63 2.63
C ALA A 137 -4.62 9.22 3.28
N GLU A 138 -5.82 8.65 3.48
CA GLU A 138 -5.96 7.28 4.00
C GLU A 138 -5.49 6.24 3.00
N TYR A 139 -5.87 6.39 1.73
CA TYR A 139 -5.39 5.52 0.65
C TYR A 139 -3.86 5.58 0.50
N LEU A 140 -3.31 6.81 0.56
CA LEU A 140 -1.87 7.03 0.49
C LEU A 140 -1.15 6.37 1.68
N GLN A 141 -1.65 6.53 2.90
CA GLN A 141 -1.11 5.91 4.09
C GLN A 141 -1.15 4.37 4.02
N SER A 142 -2.27 3.80 3.57
CA SER A 142 -2.41 2.34 3.42
C SER A 142 -1.38 1.77 2.44
N MET A 143 -1.21 2.39 1.27
CA MET A 143 -0.26 1.93 0.25
C MET A 143 1.21 2.19 0.59
N THR A 144 1.51 3.19 1.41
CA THR A 144 2.90 3.53 1.76
C THR A 144 3.29 3.00 3.13
N ALA A 145 2.74 3.55 4.20
CA ALA A 145 3.15 3.26 5.58
C ALA A 145 2.68 1.89 6.05
N GLN A 146 1.39 1.54 5.88
CA GLN A 146 0.85 0.29 6.42
C GLN A 146 1.40 -0.93 5.69
N VAL A 147 1.49 -0.89 4.35
CA VAL A 147 2.16 -1.95 3.56
C VAL A 147 3.63 -2.08 3.94
N GLY A 148 4.33 -0.96 4.20
CA GLY A 148 5.72 -0.97 4.67
C GLY A 148 5.86 -1.65 6.04
N ARG A 149 4.99 -1.31 6.99
CA ARG A 149 4.96 -1.93 8.34
C ARG A 149 4.59 -3.41 8.30
N PHE A 150 3.67 -3.81 7.42
CA PHE A 150 3.36 -5.23 7.18
C PHE A 150 4.60 -5.99 6.67
N ALA A 151 5.28 -5.45 5.66
CA ALA A 151 6.49 -6.08 5.13
C ALA A 151 7.59 -6.20 6.20
N ALA A 152 7.75 -5.18 7.05
CA ALA A 152 8.64 -5.23 8.20
C ALA A 152 8.21 -6.27 9.24
N ALA A 153 6.91 -6.40 9.52
CA ALA A 153 6.38 -7.45 10.41
C ALA A 153 6.70 -8.86 9.88
N VAL A 154 6.50 -9.09 8.58
CA VAL A 154 6.86 -10.37 7.93
C VAL A 154 8.36 -10.64 8.06
N GLN A 155 9.21 -9.64 7.82
CA GLN A 155 10.65 -9.74 7.97
C GLN A 155 11.05 -10.12 9.40
N ILE A 156 10.44 -9.47 10.40
CA ILE A 156 10.67 -9.78 11.81
C ILE A 156 10.22 -11.20 12.14
N CYS A 157 9.04 -11.63 11.69
CA CYS A 157 8.56 -12.99 11.91
C CYS A 157 9.54 -14.03 11.36
N LEU A 158 10.05 -13.86 10.15
CA LEU A 158 11.01 -14.77 9.55
C LEU A 158 12.34 -14.77 10.31
N ARG A 159 12.80 -13.59 10.74
CA ARG A 159 14.01 -13.46 11.55
C ARG A 159 13.86 -14.09 12.93
N LEU A 160 12.70 -13.92 13.57
CA LEU A 160 12.37 -14.58 14.84
C LEU A 160 12.38 -16.10 14.70
N LEU A 161 11.83 -16.65 13.63
CA LEU A 161 11.86 -18.09 13.37
C LEU A 161 13.31 -18.58 13.21
N ALA A 162 14.12 -17.89 12.42
CA ALA A 162 15.53 -18.25 12.21
C ALA A 162 16.32 -18.22 13.53
N GLU A 163 16.20 -17.14 14.30
CA GLU A 163 16.91 -17.00 15.59
C GLU A 163 16.38 -17.96 16.66
N SER A 164 15.09 -18.28 16.66
CA SER A 164 14.51 -19.25 17.60
C SER A 164 15.04 -20.67 17.35
N ILE A 165 15.18 -21.06 16.08
CA ILE A 165 15.77 -22.36 15.72
C ILE A 165 17.24 -22.42 16.14
N ALA A 166 18.02 -21.37 15.84
CA ALA A 166 19.43 -21.29 16.25
C ALA A 166 19.58 -21.28 17.78
N PHE A 167 18.74 -20.52 18.47
CA PHE A 167 18.73 -20.46 19.94
C PHE A 167 18.41 -21.82 20.55
N ALA A 168 17.36 -22.51 20.07
CA ALA A 168 17.01 -23.85 20.53
C ALA A 168 18.15 -24.86 20.29
N ALA A 169 18.81 -24.78 19.16
CA ALA A 169 19.95 -25.63 18.83
C ALA A 169 21.13 -25.45 19.80
N ILE A 170 21.45 -24.18 20.16
CA ILE A 170 22.48 -23.87 21.16
C ILE A 170 22.06 -24.39 22.56
N LEU A 171 20.78 -24.23 22.94
CA LEU A 171 20.29 -24.75 24.22
C LEU A 171 20.41 -26.27 24.30
N LEU A 172 20.09 -27.01 23.23
CA LEU A 172 20.29 -28.45 23.15
C LEU A 172 21.75 -28.87 23.33
N PHE A 173 22.67 -28.13 22.69
CA PHE A 173 24.10 -28.33 22.86
C PHE A 173 24.55 -28.11 24.32
N LEU A 174 24.08 -27.04 24.97
CA LEU A 174 24.40 -26.75 26.37
C LEU A 174 23.75 -27.76 27.35
N ALA A 175 22.57 -28.28 27.02
CA ALA A 175 21.91 -29.32 27.81
C ALA A 175 22.76 -30.59 27.87
N TYR A 176 23.40 -30.94 26.76
CA TYR A 176 24.32 -32.07 26.70
C TYR A 176 25.57 -31.87 27.56
N GLN A 177 26.07 -30.61 27.65
CA GLN A 177 27.27 -30.29 28.43
C GLN A 177 26.99 -30.26 29.95
N HIS A 178 25.97 -29.50 30.38
CA HIS A 178 25.66 -29.36 31.82
C HIS A 178 24.22 -28.88 32.07
N THR A 179 23.31 -29.80 32.35
CA THR A 179 21.87 -29.56 32.46
C THR A 179 21.49 -28.58 33.57
N SER A 180 22.11 -28.67 34.77
CA SER A 180 21.77 -27.78 35.90
C SER A 180 22.16 -26.30 35.63
N ALA A 181 23.31 -26.06 35.03
CA ALA A 181 23.72 -24.72 34.62
C ALA A 181 22.78 -24.13 33.54
N LEU A 182 22.30 -24.98 32.60
CA LEU A 182 21.33 -24.57 31.61
C LEU A 182 19.98 -24.20 32.26
N ILE A 183 19.47 -24.96 33.23
CA ILE A 183 18.22 -24.62 33.92
C ILE A 183 18.31 -23.26 34.60
N LEU A 184 19.43 -22.97 35.29
CA LEU A 184 19.66 -21.66 35.89
C LEU A 184 19.65 -20.53 34.83
N LEU A 185 20.32 -20.72 33.69
CA LEU A 185 20.36 -19.76 32.59
C LEU A 185 18.95 -19.54 32.03
N LEU A 186 18.16 -20.60 31.79
CA LEU A 186 16.80 -20.50 31.26
C LEU A 186 15.86 -19.78 32.22
N VAL A 187 15.97 -20.01 33.55
CA VAL A 187 15.18 -19.28 34.54
C VAL A 187 15.50 -17.78 34.49
N LEU A 188 16.75 -17.40 34.39
CA LEU A 188 17.18 -16.00 34.33
C LEU A 188 16.72 -15.33 33.02
N LEU A 189 17.02 -15.93 31.86
CA LEU A 189 16.66 -15.36 30.56
C LEU A 189 15.16 -15.38 30.32
N GLY A 190 14.49 -16.51 30.62
CA GLY A 190 13.04 -16.67 30.43
C GLY A 190 12.24 -15.79 31.39
N GLY A 191 12.67 -15.71 32.67
CA GLY A 191 12.06 -14.81 33.66
C GLY A 191 12.13 -13.36 33.25
N PHE A 192 13.30 -12.90 32.76
CA PHE A 192 13.44 -11.56 32.24
C PHE A 192 12.59 -11.32 30.98
N ALA A 193 12.62 -12.24 30.01
CA ALA A 193 11.83 -12.13 28.80
C ALA A 193 10.32 -12.02 29.10
N LEU A 194 9.82 -12.86 30.01
CA LEU A 194 8.43 -12.83 30.43
C LEU A 194 8.08 -11.49 31.12
N PHE A 195 8.90 -11.07 32.07
CA PHE A 195 8.73 -9.78 32.77
C PHE A 195 8.69 -8.62 31.77
N TYR A 196 9.65 -8.55 30.85
CA TYR A 196 9.76 -7.49 29.84
C TYR A 196 8.52 -7.44 28.93
N LEU A 197 8.12 -8.58 28.37
CA LEU A 197 6.98 -8.66 27.48
C LEU A 197 5.66 -8.30 28.17
N LEU A 198 5.47 -8.72 29.45
CA LEU A 198 4.27 -8.37 30.21
C LEU A 198 4.22 -6.87 30.57
N LYS A 199 5.36 -6.31 31.02
CA LYS A 199 5.46 -4.92 31.46
C LYS A 199 5.23 -3.93 30.31
N PHE A 200 5.86 -4.14 29.16
CA PHE A 200 5.85 -3.19 28.06
C PHE A 200 4.74 -3.42 27.03
N ARG A 201 3.97 -4.49 27.13
CA ARG A 201 2.93 -4.87 26.17
C ARG A 201 1.93 -3.75 25.87
N VAL A 202 1.36 -3.13 26.89
CA VAL A 202 0.32 -2.11 26.72
C VAL A 202 0.92 -0.84 26.12
N ALA A 203 2.10 -0.44 26.61
CA ALA A 203 2.82 0.71 26.08
C ALA A 203 3.16 0.52 24.60
N LEU A 204 3.64 -0.65 24.18
CA LEU A 204 4.00 -0.94 22.79
C LEU A 204 2.78 -0.90 21.85
N LEU A 205 1.63 -1.40 22.30
CA LEU A 205 0.39 -1.29 21.52
C LEU A 205 -0.06 0.16 21.35
N GLU A 206 0.00 0.95 22.44
CA GLU A 206 -0.38 2.37 22.40
C GLU A 206 0.59 3.19 21.53
N ILE A 207 1.89 2.95 21.64
CA ILE A 207 2.90 3.56 20.76
C ILE A 207 2.57 3.28 19.29
N GLY A 208 2.22 2.04 18.96
CA GLY A 208 1.85 1.67 17.58
C GLY A 208 0.60 2.40 17.09
N ARG A 209 -0.40 2.62 17.96
CA ARG A 209 -1.60 3.40 17.66
C ARG A 209 -1.27 4.86 17.43
N ILE A 210 -0.52 5.48 18.34
CA ILE A 210 -0.09 6.89 18.22
C ILE A 210 0.68 7.13 16.93
N GLN A 211 1.65 6.24 16.60
CA GLN A 211 2.41 6.36 15.37
C GLN A 211 1.54 6.28 14.10
N ASP A 212 0.48 5.49 14.12
CA ASP A 212 -0.41 5.36 12.96
C ASP A 212 -1.32 6.60 12.83
N GLU A 213 -1.92 7.05 13.93
CA GLU A 213 -2.82 8.21 13.96
C GLU A 213 -2.09 9.53 13.65
N THR A 214 -0.95 9.77 14.30
CA THR A 214 -0.14 10.96 14.03
C THR A 214 0.44 10.95 12.61
N GLY A 215 0.87 9.80 12.12
CA GLY A 215 1.32 9.65 10.73
C GLY A 215 0.21 10.00 9.73
N LYS A 216 -1.03 9.58 9.99
CA LYS A 216 -2.21 9.96 9.19
C LYS A 216 -2.46 11.47 9.23
N SER A 217 -2.43 12.07 10.44
CA SER A 217 -2.63 13.51 10.63
C SER A 217 -1.60 14.34 9.87
N VAL A 218 -0.32 13.96 9.95
CA VAL A 218 0.77 14.64 9.22
C VAL A 218 0.55 14.58 7.71
N ILE A 219 0.27 13.38 7.15
CA ILE A 219 0.04 13.23 5.70
C ILE A 219 -1.16 14.05 5.25
N LYS A 220 -2.25 14.04 6.04
CA LYS A 220 -3.46 14.81 5.76
C LYS A 220 -3.15 16.30 5.74
N ALA A 221 -2.53 16.83 6.80
CA ALA A 221 -2.23 18.25 6.92
C ALA A 221 -1.28 18.74 5.81
N ILE A 222 -0.26 17.97 5.47
CA ILE A 222 0.64 18.27 4.34
C ILE A 222 -0.15 18.29 3.02
N SER A 223 -0.97 17.28 2.77
CA SER A 223 -1.75 17.19 1.53
C SER A 223 -2.72 18.37 1.40
N GLU A 224 -3.44 18.72 2.48
CA GLU A 224 -4.37 19.85 2.49
C GLU A 224 -3.63 21.17 2.30
N SER A 225 -2.48 21.37 3.00
CA SER A 225 -1.66 22.58 2.87
C SER A 225 -1.12 22.76 1.44
N MET A 226 -0.63 21.70 0.80
CA MET A 226 -0.11 21.79 -0.57
C MET A 226 -1.24 22.01 -1.58
N ASN A 227 -2.41 21.41 -1.34
CA ASN A 227 -3.57 21.54 -2.23
C ASN A 227 -4.22 22.93 -2.14
N GLY A 228 -4.28 23.53 -0.94
CA GLY A 228 -4.85 24.83 -0.68
C GLY A 228 -3.82 25.96 -0.52
N PHE A 229 -2.61 25.80 -1.08
CA PHE A 229 -1.48 26.72 -0.84
C PHE A 229 -1.83 28.19 -1.09
N LYS A 230 -2.49 28.49 -2.21
CA LYS A 230 -2.87 29.86 -2.57
C LYS A 230 -3.86 30.47 -1.57
N GLU A 231 -4.87 29.72 -1.20
CA GLU A 231 -5.91 30.14 -0.26
C GLU A 231 -5.33 30.34 1.14
N ILE A 232 -4.46 29.44 1.58
CA ILE A 232 -3.78 29.51 2.88
C ILE A 232 -2.92 30.76 2.96
N CYS A 233 -2.12 31.06 1.93
CA CYS A 233 -1.29 32.28 1.87
C CYS A 233 -2.13 33.56 1.88
N ILE A 234 -3.25 33.60 1.15
CA ILE A 234 -4.12 34.80 1.10
C ILE A 234 -4.82 35.02 2.44
N LEU A 235 -5.21 33.95 3.12
CA LEU A 235 -5.87 34.02 4.42
C LEU A 235 -4.89 34.23 5.59
N GLY A 236 -3.56 34.11 5.37
CA GLY A 236 -2.56 34.15 6.43
C GLY A 236 -2.71 32.99 7.42
N ALA A 237 -3.14 31.81 6.93
CA ALA A 237 -3.44 30.65 7.77
C ALA A 237 -2.27 29.64 7.85
N GLU A 238 -1.06 30.02 7.41
CA GLU A 238 0.14 29.19 7.35
C GLU A 238 0.48 28.57 8.70
N ASP A 239 0.40 29.39 9.78
CA ASP A 239 0.71 28.95 11.14
C ASP A 239 -0.21 27.84 11.64
N SER A 240 -1.47 27.81 11.21
CA SER A 240 -2.41 26.75 11.60
C SER A 240 -1.99 25.40 11.07
N PHE A 241 -1.62 25.32 9.78
CA PHE A 241 -1.14 24.09 9.15
C PHE A 241 0.24 23.70 9.66
N TYR A 242 1.15 24.68 9.83
CA TYR A 242 2.46 24.47 10.44
C TYR A 242 2.32 23.84 11.83
N ASN A 243 1.50 24.43 12.70
CA ASN A 243 1.29 23.94 14.05
C ASN A 243 0.70 22.52 14.09
N THR A 244 -0.22 22.20 13.17
CA THR A 244 -0.79 20.85 13.07
C THR A 244 0.29 19.82 12.70
N VAL A 245 1.14 20.14 11.73
CA VAL A 245 2.26 19.27 11.32
C VAL A 245 3.29 19.17 12.44
N ALA A 246 3.66 20.30 13.07
CA ALA A 246 4.65 20.35 14.14
C ALA A 246 4.19 19.56 15.37
N GLN A 247 2.94 19.72 15.81
CA GLN A 247 2.39 19.00 16.94
C GLN A 247 2.31 17.50 16.69
N SER A 248 1.69 17.08 15.57
CA SER A 248 1.60 15.66 15.21
C SER A 248 2.98 15.04 14.97
N GLY A 249 3.91 15.81 14.39
CA GLY A 249 5.30 15.40 14.20
C GLY A 249 6.03 15.19 15.53
N LYS A 250 5.82 16.08 16.51
CA LYS A 250 6.40 15.96 17.86
C LYS A 250 5.88 14.72 18.58
N GLU A 251 4.57 14.50 18.58
CA GLU A 251 3.95 13.32 19.19
C GLU A 251 4.47 12.01 18.54
N ASN A 252 4.63 12.02 17.23
CA ASN A 252 5.20 10.88 16.51
C ASN A 252 6.67 10.64 16.91
N ALA A 253 7.46 11.72 17.03
CA ALA A 253 8.87 11.63 17.44
C ALA A 253 9.00 11.09 18.87
N GLU A 254 8.19 11.56 19.83
CA GLU A 254 8.18 11.07 21.21
C GLU A 254 7.78 9.59 21.28
N ALA A 255 6.81 9.17 20.48
CA ALA A 255 6.45 7.75 20.35
C ALA A 255 7.60 6.91 19.77
N ASN A 256 8.32 7.43 18.76
CA ASN A 256 9.50 6.77 18.20
C ASN A 256 10.64 6.64 19.22
N VAL A 257 10.93 7.71 19.98
CA VAL A 257 11.94 7.69 21.06
C VAL A 257 11.58 6.64 22.11
N SER A 258 10.32 6.59 22.54
CA SER A 258 9.83 5.61 23.51
C SER A 258 9.97 4.18 22.97
N MET A 259 9.61 3.95 21.72
CA MET A 259 9.76 2.66 21.03
C MET A 259 11.22 2.20 20.99
N GLU A 260 12.13 3.07 20.53
CA GLU A 260 13.54 2.73 20.40
C GLU A 260 14.20 2.48 21.78
N THR A 261 13.81 3.25 22.79
CA THR A 261 14.28 3.07 24.19
C THR A 261 13.85 1.70 24.71
N ILE A 262 12.57 1.34 24.55
CA ILE A 262 12.07 0.01 24.94
C ILE A 262 12.81 -1.08 24.16
N ARG A 263 13.07 -0.90 22.87
CA ARG A 263 13.72 -1.89 21.99
C ARG A 263 15.16 -2.18 22.38
N ILE A 264 15.92 -1.18 22.82
CA ILE A 264 17.34 -1.33 23.16
C ILE A 264 17.56 -1.91 24.56
N LEU A 265 16.60 -1.73 25.47
CA LEU A 265 16.68 -2.14 26.87
C LEU A 265 17.05 -3.63 27.07
N PRO A 266 16.47 -4.61 26.33
CA PRO A 266 16.79 -6.02 26.53
C PRO A 266 18.26 -6.35 26.39
N ARG A 267 18.96 -5.70 25.45
CA ARG A 267 20.39 -5.98 25.20
C ARG A 267 21.23 -5.77 26.47
N TYR A 268 21.10 -4.61 27.09
CA TYR A 268 21.93 -4.25 28.26
C TYR A 268 21.57 -5.07 29.50
N VAL A 269 20.29 -5.38 29.68
CA VAL A 269 19.86 -6.24 30.78
C VAL A 269 20.32 -7.66 30.59
N LEU A 270 20.24 -8.20 29.37
CA LEU A 270 20.75 -9.55 29.05
C LEU A 270 22.26 -9.66 29.25
N GLU A 271 23.03 -8.64 28.89
CA GLU A 271 24.48 -8.57 29.16
C GLU A 271 24.75 -8.67 30.67
N SER A 272 24.02 -7.90 31.50
CA SER A 272 24.14 -7.93 32.97
C SER A 272 23.72 -9.29 33.56
N ILE A 273 22.63 -9.87 33.07
CA ILE A 273 22.16 -11.21 33.50
C ILE A 273 23.22 -12.27 33.21
N LEU A 274 23.88 -12.21 32.06
CA LEU A 274 24.87 -13.18 31.66
C LEU A 274 26.15 -13.08 32.49
N ILE A 275 26.60 -11.85 32.78
CA ILE A 275 27.73 -11.63 33.69
C ILE A 275 27.39 -12.18 35.09
N THR A 276 26.19 -11.88 35.60
CA THR A 276 25.71 -12.41 36.87
C THR A 276 25.67 -13.95 36.89
N PHE A 277 25.20 -14.57 35.80
CA PHE A 277 25.19 -16.00 35.61
C PHE A 277 26.61 -16.61 35.70
N VAL A 278 27.59 -16.03 35.00
CA VAL A 278 28.99 -16.48 35.00
C VAL A 278 29.57 -16.37 36.39
N VAL A 279 29.33 -15.26 37.11
CA VAL A 279 29.84 -15.05 38.48
C VAL A 279 29.21 -16.07 39.46
N VAL A 280 27.89 -16.29 39.38
CA VAL A 280 27.17 -17.26 40.22
C VAL A 280 27.67 -18.68 39.96
N LEU A 281 27.87 -19.05 38.69
CA LEU A 281 28.47 -20.36 38.36
C LEU A 281 29.89 -20.48 38.93
N GLY A 282 30.66 -19.39 38.90
CA GLY A 282 32.00 -19.34 39.50
C GLY A 282 31.95 -19.66 40.99
N PHE A 283 31.08 -19.05 41.76
CA PHE A 283 30.91 -19.31 43.19
C PHE A 283 30.43 -20.72 43.48
N ILE A 284 29.47 -21.26 42.71
CA ILE A 284 28.95 -22.62 42.86
C ILE A 284 30.07 -23.66 42.60
N GLY A 285 30.90 -23.43 41.56
CA GLY A 285 32.01 -24.34 41.24
C GLY A 285 33.09 -24.36 42.29
N LEU A 286 33.43 -23.20 42.87
CA LEU A 286 34.42 -23.10 43.95
C LEU A 286 33.96 -23.77 45.26
N SER A 287 32.66 -23.66 45.58
CA SER A 287 32.10 -24.26 46.79
C SER A 287 31.78 -25.75 46.65
N GLY A 288 31.61 -26.25 45.41
CA GLY A 288 31.19 -27.65 45.16
C GLY A 288 32.36 -28.66 45.01
N GLY A 289 33.61 -28.28 45.19
CA GLY A 289 34.78 -29.20 45.12
C GLY A 289 35.02 -29.84 43.76
N SER A 290 34.48 -29.23 42.68
CA SER A 290 34.69 -29.68 41.29
C SER A 290 36.20 -29.64 40.95
N THR A 291 36.68 -30.60 40.16
CA THR A 291 38.06 -30.52 39.65
C THR A 291 38.22 -29.26 38.78
N SER A 292 39.31 -28.53 38.96
CA SER A 292 39.57 -27.26 38.26
C SER A 292 39.45 -27.38 36.74
N ALA A 293 39.80 -28.51 36.14
CA ALA A 293 39.68 -28.78 34.71
C ALA A 293 38.23 -28.89 34.20
N GLN A 294 37.33 -29.58 34.91
CA GLN A 294 35.91 -29.71 34.57
C GLN A 294 35.20 -28.35 34.66
N PHE A 295 35.50 -27.58 35.69
CA PHE A 295 34.93 -26.25 35.89
C PHE A 295 35.36 -25.27 34.79
N VAL A 296 36.62 -25.24 34.39
CA VAL A 296 37.13 -24.41 33.28
C VAL A 296 36.43 -24.78 31.96
N SER A 297 36.22 -26.08 31.72
CA SER A 297 35.49 -26.55 30.52
C SER A 297 34.05 -26.05 30.47
N ILE A 298 33.30 -26.09 31.59
CA ILE A 298 31.94 -25.59 31.69
C ILE A 298 31.90 -24.08 31.46
N LEU A 299 32.74 -23.31 32.15
CA LEU A 299 32.83 -21.86 31.96
C LEU A 299 33.19 -21.50 30.53
N GLY A 300 34.10 -22.24 29.90
CA GLY A 300 34.47 -22.03 28.50
C GLY A 300 33.30 -22.29 27.56
N ALA A 301 32.59 -23.40 27.72
CA ALA A 301 31.43 -23.73 26.88
C ALA A 301 30.30 -22.68 27.00
N PHE A 302 29.92 -22.31 28.23
CA PHE A 302 28.90 -21.30 28.47
C PHE A 302 29.36 -19.90 28.07
N GLY A 303 30.64 -19.55 28.28
CA GLY A 303 31.23 -18.27 27.84
C GLY A 303 31.14 -18.11 26.31
N ILE A 304 31.55 -19.13 25.55
CA ILE A 304 31.51 -19.11 24.09
C ILE A 304 30.03 -19.10 23.60
N ALA A 305 29.17 -19.93 24.19
CA ALA A 305 27.77 -19.94 23.85
C ALA A 305 27.09 -18.58 24.12
N SER A 306 27.51 -17.88 25.16
CA SER A 306 27.04 -16.55 25.54
C SER A 306 27.21 -15.51 24.43
N ILE A 307 28.33 -15.56 23.70
CA ILE A 307 28.62 -14.66 22.57
C ILE A 307 27.50 -14.74 21.51
N ARG A 308 26.85 -15.88 21.40
CA ARG A 308 25.74 -16.10 20.45
C ARG A 308 24.36 -15.98 21.09
N LEU A 309 24.21 -16.42 22.35
CA LEU A 309 22.92 -16.39 23.06
C LEU A 309 22.42 -14.97 23.32
N ILE A 310 23.32 -14.01 23.66
CA ILE A 310 22.92 -12.61 23.90
C ILE A 310 22.27 -12.00 22.66
N PRO A 311 22.93 -11.97 21.48
CA PRO A 311 22.31 -11.40 20.27
C PRO A 311 21.03 -12.11 19.87
N SER A 312 20.97 -13.45 19.96
CA SER A 312 19.75 -14.22 19.64
C SER A 312 18.61 -13.90 20.58
N SER A 313 18.84 -13.90 21.91
CA SER A 313 17.84 -13.52 22.92
C SER A 313 17.34 -12.10 22.71
N ASN A 314 18.29 -11.16 22.48
CA ASN A 314 17.93 -9.77 22.20
C ASN A 314 17.06 -9.65 20.94
N THR A 315 17.43 -10.35 19.85
CA THR A 315 16.63 -10.34 18.61
C THR A 315 15.24 -10.93 18.83
N ILE A 316 15.11 -12.00 19.63
CA ILE A 316 13.82 -12.61 19.93
C ILE A 316 12.97 -11.64 20.76
N ILE A 317 13.48 -11.09 21.86
CA ILE A 317 12.74 -10.23 22.78
C ILE A 317 12.35 -8.91 22.09
N SER A 318 13.32 -8.25 21.46
CA SER A 318 13.08 -6.96 20.76
C SER A 318 12.19 -7.13 19.53
N GLY A 319 12.32 -8.24 18.79
CA GLY A 319 11.46 -8.56 17.67
C GLY A 319 10.02 -8.83 18.09
N LEU A 320 9.79 -9.57 19.16
CA LEU A 320 8.44 -9.76 19.73
C LEU A 320 7.83 -8.43 20.19
N ALA A 321 8.63 -7.54 20.80
CA ALA A 321 8.21 -6.21 21.18
C ALA A 321 7.79 -5.38 19.95
N GLN A 322 8.60 -5.39 18.91
CA GLN A 322 8.33 -4.65 17.66
C GLN A 322 7.08 -5.18 16.93
N LEU A 323 6.81 -6.49 16.96
CA LEU A 323 5.57 -7.05 16.43
C LEU A 323 4.33 -6.53 17.16
N GLN A 324 4.41 -6.23 18.45
CA GLN A 324 3.29 -5.61 19.20
C GLN A 324 2.99 -4.20 18.66
N THR A 325 4.01 -3.41 18.37
CA THR A 325 3.84 -2.06 17.78
C THR A 325 3.22 -2.11 16.38
N TYR A 326 3.59 -3.10 15.57
CA TYR A 326 3.05 -3.25 14.21
C TYR A 326 1.67 -3.90 14.16
N ARG A 327 1.14 -4.33 15.30
CA ARG A 327 -0.16 -5.03 15.35
C ARG A 327 -1.29 -4.16 14.83
N TYR A 328 -1.38 -2.91 15.30
CA TYR A 328 -2.45 -2.01 14.90
C TYR A 328 -2.41 -1.68 13.39
N PRO A 329 -1.29 -1.27 12.80
CA PRO A 329 -1.19 -1.06 11.35
C PRO A 329 -1.50 -2.30 10.50
N VAL A 330 -1.08 -3.48 10.95
CA VAL A 330 -1.35 -4.74 10.22
C VAL A 330 -2.82 -5.12 10.30
N GLN A 331 -3.45 -4.96 11.47
CA GLN A 331 -4.88 -5.19 11.62
C GLN A 331 -5.67 -4.24 10.71
N ARG A 332 -5.32 -2.96 10.68
CA ARG A 332 -5.98 -1.97 9.83
C ARG A 332 -5.84 -2.30 8.34
N LEU A 333 -4.65 -2.74 7.91
CA LEU A 333 -4.43 -3.21 6.55
C LEU A 333 -5.28 -4.46 6.23
N TRP A 334 -5.42 -5.38 7.19
CA TRP A 334 -6.24 -6.57 7.04
C TRP A 334 -7.72 -6.22 6.94
N ASP A 335 -8.23 -5.32 7.81
CA ASP A 335 -9.60 -4.82 7.78
C ASP A 335 -9.90 -4.12 6.44
N ASP A 336 -8.97 -3.29 5.94
CA ASP A 336 -9.07 -2.66 4.62
C ASP A 336 -9.17 -3.69 3.49
N LEU A 337 -8.30 -4.70 3.50
CA LEU A 337 -8.34 -5.76 2.48
C LEU A 337 -9.62 -6.61 2.54
N GLN A 338 -10.18 -6.83 3.71
CA GLN A 338 -11.46 -7.53 3.89
C GLN A 338 -12.62 -6.69 3.35
N ALA A 339 -12.74 -5.43 3.77
CA ALA A 339 -13.75 -4.50 3.30
C ALA A 339 -13.71 -4.34 1.77
N LEU A 340 -12.50 -4.29 1.20
CA LEU A 340 -12.30 -4.25 -0.25
C LEU A 340 -12.72 -5.56 -0.92
N THR A 341 -12.46 -6.70 -0.30
CA THR A 341 -12.86 -8.02 -0.84
C THR A 341 -14.38 -8.16 -0.82
N ASP A 342 -15.05 -7.68 0.21
CA ASP A 342 -16.51 -7.72 0.29
C ASP A 342 -17.14 -6.74 -0.71
N SER A 343 -16.59 -5.54 -0.85
CA SER A 343 -17.01 -4.57 -1.88
C SER A 343 -16.75 -5.08 -3.31
N THR A 344 -15.66 -5.80 -3.53
CA THR A 344 -15.34 -6.39 -4.83
C THR A 344 -16.09 -7.69 -5.10
N LYS A 345 -16.54 -8.44 -4.09
CA LYS A 345 -17.46 -9.58 -4.32
C LYS A 345 -18.80 -9.13 -4.87
N ILE A 346 -19.27 -7.94 -4.50
CA ILE A 346 -20.44 -7.31 -5.13
C ILE A 346 -20.12 -7.02 -6.62
N VAL A 347 -18.88 -6.66 -6.95
CA VAL A 347 -18.39 -6.45 -8.33
C VAL A 347 -17.92 -7.77 -8.98
N GLU A 348 -17.47 -8.77 -8.23
CA GLU A 348 -17.00 -10.08 -8.71
C GLU A 348 -18.11 -11.08 -9.00
N SER A 349 -19.30 -10.90 -8.44
CA SER A 349 -20.50 -11.57 -8.98
C SER A 349 -20.79 -11.13 -10.44
N THR A 350 -20.07 -10.11 -10.92
CA THR A 350 -20.03 -9.65 -12.31
C THR A 350 -18.70 -9.98 -13.02
N LYS A 351 -17.79 -10.77 -12.40
CA LYS A 351 -16.48 -11.15 -12.97
C LYS A 351 -16.52 -12.47 -13.71
N GLU A 352 -16.72 -12.37 -14.97
CA GLU A 352 -15.86 -12.96 -15.98
C GLU A 352 -15.50 -11.86 -16.98
N LEU A 353 -14.50 -11.01 -16.61
CA LEU A 353 -13.82 -10.21 -17.62
C LEU A 353 -12.74 -11.12 -18.23
N PRO A 354 -12.87 -11.58 -19.46
CA PRO A 354 -11.76 -12.18 -20.20
C PRO A 354 -10.64 -11.13 -20.32
N GLU A 355 -9.38 -11.56 -20.19
CA GLU A 355 -8.19 -10.71 -20.41
C GLU A 355 -8.16 -10.10 -21.82
N ASP A 356 -8.93 -10.62 -22.76
CA ASP A 356 -9.18 -10.10 -24.10
C ASP A 356 -10.65 -9.69 -24.26
N ILE A 357 -11.04 -8.55 -23.70
CA ILE A 357 -12.25 -7.88 -24.20
C ILE A 357 -11.87 -7.27 -25.55
N GLN A 358 -12.05 -8.01 -26.64
CA GLN A 358 -12.39 -7.38 -27.90
C GLN A 358 -13.69 -6.59 -27.62
N ILE A 359 -13.53 -5.30 -27.40
CA ILE A 359 -14.64 -4.36 -27.29
C ILE A 359 -15.34 -4.44 -28.65
N ASN A 360 -16.34 -5.31 -28.74
CA ASN A 360 -17.27 -5.27 -29.86
C ASN A 360 -17.82 -3.85 -29.86
N LYS A 361 -17.43 -3.08 -30.87
CA LYS A 361 -17.93 -1.73 -31.13
C LYS A 361 -19.39 -1.75 -31.55
N HIS A 362 -20.25 -2.38 -30.76
CA HIS A 362 -21.69 -2.15 -30.94
C HIS A 362 -22.00 -0.83 -30.25
N SER A 363 -22.16 0.18 -31.07
CA SER A 363 -22.66 1.48 -30.64
C SER A 363 -24.08 1.29 -30.12
N PHE A 364 -24.36 1.80 -28.90
CA PHE A 364 -25.68 1.72 -28.30
C PHE A 364 -26.76 2.37 -29.17
N GLN A 365 -28.00 1.96 -28.96
CA GLN A 365 -29.15 2.57 -29.64
C GLN A 365 -30.05 3.35 -28.66
N LEU A 366 -30.23 2.82 -27.44
CA LEU A 366 -31.12 3.39 -26.44
C LEU A 366 -30.54 3.23 -25.03
N LEU A 367 -30.49 4.33 -24.28
CA LEU A 367 -30.32 4.32 -22.83
C LEU A 367 -31.68 4.63 -22.20
N ASP A 368 -32.23 3.72 -21.39
CA ASP A 368 -33.58 3.80 -20.81
C ASP A 368 -33.50 3.77 -19.27
N LEU A 369 -33.92 4.86 -18.66
CA LEU A 369 -34.04 4.99 -17.21
C LEU A 369 -35.51 4.75 -16.85
N GLN A 370 -35.77 3.84 -15.92
CA GLN A 370 -37.13 3.44 -15.51
C GLN A 370 -37.28 3.63 -14.00
N ASN A 371 -38.10 4.60 -13.61
CA ASN A 371 -38.47 4.95 -12.22
C ASN A 371 -37.21 5.13 -11.31
N VAL A 372 -36.19 5.82 -11.80
CA VAL A 372 -34.90 5.95 -11.14
C VAL A 372 -34.97 6.96 -10.00
N SER A 373 -34.67 6.51 -8.77
CA SER A 373 -34.53 7.36 -7.58
C SER A 373 -33.17 7.19 -6.96
N PHE A 374 -32.62 8.26 -6.39
CA PHE A 374 -31.33 8.26 -5.77
C PHE A 374 -31.22 9.24 -4.60
N ARG A 375 -30.52 8.79 -3.52
CA ARG A 375 -30.04 9.63 -2.42
C ARG A 375 -28.60 9.31 -2.07
N TYR A 376 -27.88 10.26 -1.48
CA TYR A 376 -26.56 9.99 -0.95
C TYR A 376 -26.64 9.16 0.34
N PRO A 377 -25.68 8.25 0.57
CA PRO A 377 -25.62 7.47 1.82
C PRO A 377 -25.60 8.37 3.05
N GLY A 378 -26.49 8.09 4.01
CA GLY A 378 -26.60 8.86 5.25
C GLY A 378 -27.49 10.10 5.18
N THR A 379 -28.07 10.44 4.02
CA THR A 379 -29.10 11.50 3.89
C THR A 379 -30.50 10.91 3.86
N GLN A 380 -31.50 11.72 4.24
CA GLN A 380 -32.91 11.33 4.13
C GLN A 380 -33.56 11.86 2.85
N GLU A 381 -32.97 12.86 2.23
CA GLU A 381 -33.51 13.56 1.07
C GLU A 381 -33.16 12.84 -0.23
N LEU A 382 -34.17 12.57 -1.08
CA LEU A 382 -33.98 12.06 -2.43
C LEU A 382 -33.54 13.21 -3.34
N ILE A 383 -32.42 13.02 -4.01
CA ILE A 383 -31.91 13.96 -5.03
C ILE A 383 -32.62 13.77 -6.37
N LEU A 384 -32.94 12.53 -6.70
CA LEU A 384 -33.75 12.17 -7.87
C LEU A 384 -34.90 11.29 -7.42
N GLN A 385 -36.08 11.51 -8.00
CA GLN A 385 -37.34 10.87 -7.61
C GLN A 385 -38.09 10.35 -8.83
N GLY A 386 -38.13 9.03 -9.00
CA GLY A 386 -38.94 8.37 -10.03
C GLY A 386 -38.66 8.87 -11.45
N VAL A 387 -37.39 9.03 -11.81
CA VAL A 387 -37.01 9.56 -13.13
C VAL A 387 -37.24 8.51 -14.21
N ASP A 388 -38.08 8.83 -15.19
CA ASP A 388 -38.25 8.08 -16.44
C ASP A 388 -37.70 8.90 -17.60
N LEU A 389 -36.67 8.38 -18.29
CA LEU A 389 -36.01 9.08 -19.39
C LEU A 389 -35.45 8.12 -20.41
N LYS A 390 -35.66 8.39 -21.68
CA LYS A 390 -35.09 7.68 -22.81
C LYS A 390 -34.15 8.60 -23.58
N ILE A 391 -32.94 8.15 -23.84
CA ILE A 391 -31.93 8.88 -24.61
C ILE A 391 -31.51 8.00 -25.79
N HIS A 392 -31.78 8.52 -27.00
CA HIS A 392 -31.46 7.83 -28.24
C HIS A 392 -30.06 8.16 -28.74
N LYS A 393 -29.48 7.22 -29.47
CA LYS A 393 -28.19 7.44 -30.14
C LYS A 393 -28.28 8.64 -31.08
N GLY A 394 -27.28 9.53 -31.04
CA GLY A 394 -27.22 10.72 -31.88
C GLY A 394 -28.06 11.90 -31.38
N GLU A 395 -28.82 11.71 -30.29
CA GLU A 395 -29.63 12.76 -29.66
C GLU A 395 -28.75 13.74 -28.88
N SER A 396 -29.09 15.01 -28.90
CA SER A 396 -28.47 16.05 -28.07
C SER A 396 -29.45 16.53 -26.99
N LEU A 397 -29.06 16.34 -25.73
CA LEU A 397 -29.82 16.63 -24.54
C LEU A 397 -29.18 17.75 -23.73
N GLY A 398 -29.91 18.85 -23.54
CA GLY A 398 -29.55 19.95 -22.64
C GLY A 398 -30.14 19.75 -21.25
N LEU A 399 -29.36 19.91 -20.19
CA LEU A 399 -29.78 19.83 -18.81
C LEU A 399 -29.64 21.18 -18.12
N ILE A 400 -30.76 21.73 -17.61
CA ILE A 400 -30.80 22.99 -16.87
C ILE A 400 -31.39 22.79 -15.48
N GLY A 401 -31.23 23.77 -14.61
CA GLY A 401 -31.76 23.80 -13.25
C GLY A 401 -30.86 24.58 -12.32
N THR A 402 -31.36 24.96 -11.15
CA THR A 402 -30.63 25.73 -10.15
C THR A 402 -29.36 24.98 -9.67
N SER A 403 -28.39 25.73 -9.15
CA SER A 403 -27.17 25.13 -8.58
C SER A 403 -27.55 24.20 -7.41
N GLY A 404 -26.93 23.03 -7.33
CA GLY A 404 -27.19 22.05 -6.26
C GLY A 404 -28.44 21.18 -6.44
N VAL A 405 -29.25 21.36 -7.49
CA VAL A 405 -30.51 20.58 -7.70
C VAL A 405 -30.28 19.10 -8.01
N GLY A 406 -29.03 18.67 -8.33
CA GLY A 406 -28.69 17.26 -8.61
C GLY A 406 -28.29 16.96 -10.05
N LYS A 407 -27.98 17.96 -10.89
CA LYS A 407 -27.57 17.75 -12.30
C LYS A 407 -26.33 16.86 -12.42
N THR A 408 -25.28 17.15 -11.66
CA THR A 408 -24.04 16.33 -11.64
C THR A 408 -24.31 14.93 -11.11
N THR A 409 -25.16 14.79 -10.07
CA THR A 409 -25.60 13.49 -9.55
C THR A 409 -26.29 12.64 -10.62
N PHE A 410 -27.13 13.28 -11.45
CA PHE A 410 -27.77 12.62 -12.58
C PHE A 410 -26.75 12.15 -13.63
N ILE A 411 -25.77 12.99 -13.97
CA ILE A 411 -24.67 12.61 -14.88
C ILE A 411 -23.86 11.44 -14.29
N ASP A 412 -23.57 11.45 -12.99
CA ASP A 412 -22.86 10.36 -12.33
C ASP A 412 -23.63 9.03 -12.39
N LEU A 413 -24.98 9.08 -12.28
CA LEU A 413 -25.86 7.93 -12.51
C LEU A 413 -25.83 7.47 -13.97
N LEU A 414 -25.90 8.39 -14.93
CA LEU A 414 -25.80 8.05 -16.36
C LEU A 414 -24.46 7.41 -16.71
N MET A 415 -23.36 7.86 -16.11
CA MET A 415 -22.04 7.24 -16.27
C MET A 415 -21.91 5.92 -15.49
N GLY A 416 -22.94 5.56 -14.70
CA GLY A 416 -22.94 4.39 -13.82
C GLY A 416 -21.90 4.48 -12.71
N LEU A 417 -21.50 5.69 -12.29
CA LEU A 417 -20.66 5.91 -11.11
C LEU A 417 -21.46 5.66 -9.83
N PHE A 418 -22.76 5.95 -9.87
CA PHE A 418 -23.72 5.64 -8.84
C PHE A 418 -24.69 4.56 -9.33
N GLU A 419 -25.20 3.77 -8.40
CA GLU A 419 -26.28 2.84 -8.61
C GLU A 419 -27.58 3.47 -8.08
N PRO A 420 -28.71 3.39 -8.80
CA PRO A 420 -29.98 3.91 -8.30
C PRO A 420 -30.42 3.15 -7.06
N GLU A 421 -31.07 3.84 -6.11
CA GLU A 421 -31.67 3.21 -4.92
C GLU A 421 -32.96 2.47 -5.30
N GLU A 422 -33.76 3.09 -6.18
CA GLU A 422 -34.96 2.48 -6.77
C GLU A 422 -34.95 2.66 -8.29
N GLY A 423 -35.64 1.80 -8.99
CA GLY A 423 -35.66 1.78 -10.45
C GLY A 423 -34.47 1.08 -11.07
N LYS A 424 -34.32 1.21 -12.39
CA LYS A 424 -33.22 0.55 -13.15
C LYS A 424 -32.85 1.37 -14.37
N ILE A 425 -31.61 1.20 -14.80
CA ILE A 425 -31.07 1.79 -16.03
C ILE A 425 -30.76 0.65 -17.00
N PHE A 426 -31.19 0.76 -18.22
CA PHE A 426 -30.97 -0.24 -19.27
C PHE A 426 -30.22 0.38 -20.45
N LEU A 427 -29.33 -0.37 -21.04
CA LEU A 427 -28.65 -0.08 -22.29
C LEU A 427 -29.11 -1.13 -23.32
N ASP A 428 -29.81 -0.72 -24.36
CA ASP A 428 -30.34 -1.61 -25.40
C ASP A 428 -31.15 -2.80 -24.83
N ASN A 429 -31.97 -2.55 -23.81
CA ASN A 429 -32.75 -3.51 -23.02
C ASN A 429 -31.96 -4.43 -22.08
N GLU A 430 -30.63 -4.27 -21.97
CA GLU A 430 -29.83 -4.97 -20.99
C GLU A 430 -29.58 -4.08 -19.75
N LEU A 431 -29.63 -4.67 -18.55
CA LEU A 431 -29.40 -3.93 -17.30
C LEU A 431 -27.99 -3.33 -17.29
N LEU A 432 -27.87 -2.04 -16.97
CA LEU A 432 -26.61 -1.31 -16.92
C LEU A 432 -25.77 -1.74 -15.71
N SER A 433 -25.18 -2.94 -15.79
CA SER A 433 -24.33 -3.52 -14.74
C SER A 433 -23.21 -4.36 -15.35
N GLY A 434 -22.20 -4.68 -14.58
CA GLY A 434 -21.13 -5.58 -14.99
C GLY A 434 -20.50 -5.27 -16.35
N LYS A 435 -20.58 -6.20 -17.31
CA LYS A 435 -20.01 -6.07 -18.66
C LYS A 435 -20.67 -4.93 -19.45
N VAL A 436 -21.98 -4.78 -19.35
CA VAL A 436 -22.76 -3.73 -20.03
C VAL A 436 -22.31 -2.35 -19.57
N LEU A 437 -22.08 -2.18 -18.26
CA LEU A 437 -21.54 -0.93 -17.71
C LEU A 437 -20.14 -0.60 -18.23
N HIS A 438 -19.27 -1.60 -18.37
CA HIS A 438 -17.95 -1.40 -18.97
C HIS A 438 -18.02 -0.99 -20.44
N GLN A 439 -18.90 -1.64 -21.22
CA GLN A 439 -19.15 -1.27 -22.61
C GLN A 439 -19.67 0.16 -22.72
N TRP A 440 -20.63 0.52 -21.87
CA TRP A 440 -21.17 1.87 -21.81
C TRP A 440 -20.10 2.91 -21.51
N ARG A 441 -19.32 2.73 -20.44
CA ARG A 441 -18.23 3.65 -20.08
C ARG A 441 -17.17 3.77 -21.18
N SER A 442 -16.94 2.73 -21.95
CA SER A 442 -16.00 2.77 -23.08
C SER A 442 -16.49 3.65 -24.25
N GLN A 443 -17.78 3.96 -24.28
CA GLN A 443 -18.39 4.83 -25.30
C GLN A 443 -18.49 6.30 -24.85
N ILE A 444 -18.21 6.61 -23.58
CA ILE A 444 -18.35 7.95 -23.00
C ILE A 444 -17.02 8.72 -23.05
N ALA A 445 -17.08 9.97 -23.51
CA ALA A 445 -16.10 11.02 -23.24
C ALA A 445 -16.72 12.01 -22.26
N TYR A 446 -16.09 12.21 -21.12
CA TYR A 446 -16.59 13.10 -20.06
C TYR A 446 -15.69 14.31 -19.91
N ILE A 447 -16.28 15.50 -19.95
CA ILE A 447 -15.62 16.78 -19.70
C ILE A 447 -16.19 17.33 -18.38
N PRO A 448 -15.46 17.18 -17.27
CA PRO A 448 -15.93 17.64 -15.96
C PRO A 448 -15.79 19.15 -15.80
N GLN A 449 -16.52 19.72 -14.86
CA GLN A 449 -16.37 21.10 -14.43
C GLN A 449 -14.95 21.38 -13.90
N GLN A 450 -14.39 20.49 -13.08
CA GLN A 450 -13.00 20.55 -12.60
C GLN A 450 -12.12 19.61 -13.42
N ILE A 451 -11.22 20.18 -14.19
CA ILE A 451 -10.42 19.44 -15.14
C ILE A 451 -9.18 18.85 -14.48
N PHE A 452 -9.05 17.54 -14.59
CA PHE A 452 -7.88 16.81 -14.15
C PHE A 452 -6.76 16.91 -15.20
N ILE A 453 -5.62 17.47 -14.78
CA ILE A 453 -4.38 17.57 -15.57
C ILE A 453 -3.27 16.86 -14.79
N ILE A 454 -2.60 15.92 -15.44
CA ILE A 454 -1.40 15.25 -14.89
C ILE A 454 -0.16 16.12 -15.13
N ASP A 455 0.82 16.02 -14.23
CA ASP A 455 2.12 16.67 -14.40
C ASP A 455 2.95 15.93 -15.45
N ASP A 456 2.57 16.14 -16.71
CA ASP A 456 3.23 15.56 -17.88
C ASP A 456 3.01 16.48 -19.10
N SER A 457 3.45 16.05 -20.28
CA SER A 457 3.31 16.80 -21.52
C SER A 457 1.85 17.03 -21.94
N LEU A 458 1.61 18.03 -22.79
CA LEU A 458 0.30 18.25 -23.41
C LEU A 458 -0.16 16.99 -24.16
N LYS A 459 0.74 16.34 -24.89
CA LYS A 459 0.48 15.09 -25.60
C LYS A 459 -0.11 14.01 -24.70
N LYS A 460 0.50 13.76 -23.54
CA LYS A 460 0.03 12.76 -22.58
C LYS A 460 -1.26 13.17 -21.88
N ASN A 461 -1.47 14.45 -21.69
CA ASN A 461 -2.73 14.96 -21.15
C ASN A 461 -3.90 14.81 -22.12
N VAL A 462 -3.68 15.00 -23.41
CA VAL A 462 -4.71 14.79 -24.44
C VAL A 462 -4.94 13.30 -24.68
N ALA A 463 -3.88 12.51 -24.87
CA ALA A 463 -3.94 11.07 -25.06
C ALA A 463 -3.90 10.30 -23.71
N LEU A 464 -4.64 10.78 -22.70
CA LEU A 464 -4.60 10.23 -21.35
C LEU A 464 -4.95 8.73 -21.34
N GLY A 465 -4.07 7.91 -20.74
CA GLY A 465 -4.23 6.45 -20.65
C GLY A 465 -3.71 5.67 -21.87
N VAL A 466 -3.20 6.36 -22.91
CA VAL A 466 -2.59 5.73 -24.09
C VAL A 466 -1.07 5.64 -23.88
N PRO A 467 -0.44 4.46 -24.06
CA PRO A 467 1.02 4.32 -24.03
C PRO A 467 1.70 5.22 -25.08
N ASP A 468 2.85 5.82 -24.74
CA ASP A 468 3.57 6.76 -25.61
C ASP A 468 3.78 6.26 -27.06
N LYS A 469 4.05 4.96 -27.20
CA LYS A 469 4.31 4.32 -28.50
C LYS A 469 3.06 4.15 -29.36
N GLU A 470 1.87 4.26 -28.75
CA GLU A 470 0.57 4.03 -29.39
C GLU A 470 -0.17 5.35 -29.66
N ILE A 471 0.42 6.49 -29.27
CA ILE A 471 -0.20 7.80 -29.50
C ILE A 471 -0.22 8.11 -31.00
N ASP A 472 -1.42 8.26 -31.55
CA ASP A 472 -1.66 8.62 -32.94
C ASP A 472 -1.54 10.15 -33.13
N MET A 473 -0.45 10.60 -33.75
CA MET A 473 -0.19 12.01 -33.95
C MET A 473 -1.16 12.69 -34.93
N LYS A 474 -1.77 11.94 -35.86
CA LYS A 474 -2.77 12.51 -36.78
C LYS A 474 -4.08 12.82 -36.04
N LYS A 475 -4.51 11.87 -35.17
CA LYS A 475 -5.65 12.10 -34.26
C LYS A 475 -5.35 13.24 -33.28
N MET A 476 -4.11 13.33 -32.79
CA MET A 476 -3.66 14.42 -31.92
C MET A 476 -3.83 15.78 -32.58
N GLU A 477 -3.30 15.94 -33.80
CA GLU A 477 -3.41 17.18 -34.54
C GLU A 477 -4.86 17.59 -34.79
N LEU A 478 -5.71 16.65 -35.21
CA LEU A 478 -7.15 16.88 -35.40
C LEU A 478 -7.84 17.33 -34.10
N ALA A 479 -7.58 16.62 -33.00
CA ALA A 479 -8.15 16.95 -31.70
C ALA A 479 -7.73 18.34 -31.20
N LEU A 480 -6.46 18.72 -31.42
CA LEU A 480 -5.95 20.02 -31.04
C LEU A 480 -6.57 21.16 -31.92
N LYS A 481 -6.82 20.90 -33.19
CA LYS A 481 -7.53 21.85 -34.08
C LYS A 481 -8.99 22.03 -33.63
N GLN A 482 -9.73 20.94 -33.43
CA GLN A 482 -11.13 20.97 -33.03
C GLN A 482 -11.33 21.60 -31.63
N SER A 483 -10.37 21.48 -30.72
CA SER A 483 -10.41 22.14 -29.42
C SER A 483 -9.84 23.56 -29.39
N GLN A 484 -9.50 24.13 -30.52
CA GLN A 484 -8.88 25.46 -30.64
C GLN A 484 -7.57 25.61 -29.83
N LEU A 485 -6.86 24.49 -29.61
CA LEU A 485 -5.55 24.50 -28.93
C LEU A 485 -4.37 24.71 -29.90
N PHE A 486 -4.61 24.66 -31.18
CA PHE A 486 -3.53 24.73 -32.16
C PHE A 486 -2.73 26.04 -32.04
N THR A 487 -3.41 27.17 -31.82
CA THR A 487 -2.78 28.48 -31.58
C THR A 487 -1.94 28.56 -30.31
N LEU A 488 -2.21 27.68 -29.33
CA LEU A 488 -1.40 27.57 -28.14
C LEU A 488 -0.05 26.90 -28.41
N LEU A 489 0.02 25.96 -29.37
CA LEU A 489 1.25 25.24 -29.70
C LEU A 489 2.39 26.18 -30.08
N ASP A 490 2.09 27.27 -30.83
CA ASP A 490 3.07 28.25 -31.25
C ASP A 490 3.71 29.00 -30.07
N ARG A 491 3.03 29.04 -28.94
CA ARG A 491 3.49 29.67 -27.69
C ARG A 491 4.16 28.71 -26.73
N LEU A 492 4.06 27.41 -26.99
CA LEU A 492 4.65 26.38 -26.12
C LEU A 492 6.07 26.03 -26.60
N PRO A 493 7.09 26.08 -25.72
CA PRO A 493 8.49 25.96 -26.11
C PRO A 493 8.86 24.62 -26.76
N GLN A 494 8.09 23.56 -26.51
CA GLN A 494 8.30 22.21 -27.06
C GLN A 494 7.04 21.67 -27.76
N GLY A 495 6.11 22.56 -28.18
CA GLY A 495 4.84 22.15 -28.80
C GLY A 495 4.06 21.18 -27.92
N VAL A 496 3.65 20.02 -28.47
CA VAL A 496 2.87 18.99 -27.75
C VAL A 496 3.65 18.28 -26.64
N ASP A 497 4.99 18.33 -26.66
CA ASP A 497 5.84 17.72 -25.63
C ASP A 497 6.11 18.67 -24.43
N THR A 498 5.55 19.88 -24.45
CA THR A 498 5.68 20.82 -23.33
C THR A 498 5.01 20.29 -22.07
N LEU A 499 5.73 20.28 -20.96
CA LEU A 499 5.22 19.92 -19.65
C LEU A 499 4.25 20.98 -19.14
N LEU A 500 3.05 20.56 -18.72
CA LEU A 500 2.00 21.46 -18.25
C LEU A 500 2.14 21.85 -16.78
N GLY A 501 2.97 21.15 -16.03
CA GLY A 501 3.14 21.30 -14.58
C GLY A 501 2.00 20.73 -13.77
N GLU A 502 2.18 20.67 -12.47
CA GLU A 502 1.19 20.11 -11.54
C GLU A 502 -0.15 20.84 -11.69
N ARG A 503 -1.23 20.07 -11.87
CA ARG A 503 -2.60 20.58 -12.11
C ARG A 503 -2.71 21.58 -13.29
N GLY A 504 -1.77 21.54 -14.22
CA GLY A 504 -1.77 22.45 -15.35
C GLY A 504 -1.59 23.92 -14.94
N ILE A 505 -0.74 24.22 -13.95
CA ILE A 505 -0.50 25.58 -13.43
C ILE A 505 -0.03 26.56 -14.53
N ARG A 506 0.56 26.04 -15.60
CA ARG A 506 1.03 26.83 -16.74
C ARG A 506 -0.08 27.20 -17.72
N LEU A 507 -1.30 26.70 -17.50
CA LEU A 507 -2.46 26.94 -18.37
C LEU A 507 -3.47 27.86 -17.69
N SER A 508 -4.11 28.73 -18.48
CA SER A 508 -5.30 29.45 -18.02
C SER A 508 -6.48 28.50 -17.82
N GLY A 509 -7.56 28.93 -17.15
CA GLY A 509 -8.79 28.16 -16.99
C GLY A 509 -9.36 27.67 -18.32
N GLY A 510 -9.50 28.57 -19.30
CA GLY A 510 -9.98 28.22 -20.63
C GLY A 510 -9.05 27.29 -21.41
N GLN A 511 -7.72 27.42 -21.22
CA GLN A 511 -6.77 26.49 -21.84
C GLN A 511 -6.90 25.07 -21.24
N ARG A 512 -7.13 24.94 -19.92
CA ARG A 512 -7.41 23.64 -19.30
C ARG A 512 -8.70 23.03 -19.86
N GLN A 513 -9.77 23.84 -20.04
CA GLN A 513 -11.00 23.35 -20.65
C GLN A 513 -10.78 22.84 -22.08
N ARG A 514 -10.00 23.57 -22.88
CA ARG A 514 -9.65 23.13 -24.24
C ARG A 514 -8.80 21.84 -24.24
N VAL A 515 -7.94 21.60 -23.24
CA VAL A 515 -7.23 20.31 -23.09
C VAL A 515 -8.21 19.18 -22.81
N ALA A 516 -9.24 19.38 -21.97
CA ALA A 516 -10.27 18.38 -21.73
C ALA A 516 -11.10 18.09 -22.99
N LEU A 517 -11.44 19.12 -23.78
CA LEU A 517 -12.08 18.97 -25.09
C LEU A 517 -11.19 18.20 -26.07
N ALA A 518 -9.90 18.56 -26.18
CA ALA A 518 -8.94 17.83 -27.01
C ALA A 518 -8.86 16.35 -26.63
N ARG A 519 -8.87 16.04 -25.32
CA ARG A 519 -8.92 14.68 -24.80
C ARG A 519 -10.16 13.94 -25.28
N ALA A 520 -11.33 14.56 -25.19
CA ALA A 520 -12.60 13.98 -25.67
C ALA A 520 -12.59 13.71 -27.18
N PHE A 521 -12.08 14.64 -27.96
CA PHE A 521 -11.96 14.50 -29.43
C PHE A 521 -10.92 13.45 -29.83
N TYR A 522 -9.77 13.39 -29.14
CA TYR A 522 -8.73 12.38 -29.40
C TYR A 522 -9.26 10.96 -29.22
N HIS A 523 -9.99 10.71 -28.13
CA HIS A 523 -10.57 9.39 -27.86
C HIS A 523 -11.77 9.07 -28.72
N ASN A 524 -12.40 10.06 -29.36
CA ASN A 524 -13.46 9.94 -30.35
C ASN A 524 -14.60 8.97 -29.96
N ARG A 525 -15.12 9.11 -28.73
CA ARG A 525 -16.19 8.28 -28.16
C ARG A 525 -17.55 8.65 -28.76
N ASP A 526 -18.54 7.73 -28.65
CA ASP A 526 -19.86 7.91 -29.25
C ASP A 526 -20.79 8.84 -28.43
N VAL A 527 -20.54 8.95 -27.14
CA VAL A 527 -21.28 9.80 -26.21
C VAL A 527 -20.34 10.85 -25.64
N LEU A 528 -20.73 12.12 -25.72
CA LEU A 528 -20.02 13.23 -25.14
C LEU A 528 -20.86 13.86 -24.03
N ILE A 529 -20.37 13.77 -22.80
CA ILE A 529 -20.99 14.38 -21.63
C ILE A 529 -20.17 15.60 -21.24
N MET A 530 -20.82 16.74 -21.16
CA MET A 530 -20.20 18.03 -20.87
C MET A 530 -20.84 18.65 -19.63
N ASP A 531 -20.05 18.80 -18.56
CA ASP A 531 -20.48 19.45 -17.32
C ASP A 531 -19.81 20.83 -17.23
N GLU A 532 -20.57 21.89 -17.60
CA GLU A 532 -20.11 23.29 -17.66
C GLU A 532 -18.81 23.49 -18.46
N ALA A 533 -18.64 22.76 -19.53
CA ALA A 533 -17.38 22.64 -20.28
C ALA A 533 -16.94 23.94 -20.97
N THR A 534 -17.75 25.01 -21.00
CA THR A 534 -17.46 26.29 -21.65
C THR A 534 -17.41 27.46 -20.68
N SER A 535 -17.62 27.24 -19.37
CA SER A 535 -17.78 28.30 -18.37
C SER A 535 -16.56 29.23 -18.20
N ALA A 536 -15.34 28.73 -18.41
CA ALA A 536 -14.10 29.51 -18.30
C ALA A 536 -13.55 30.03 -19.65
N LEU A 537 -14.31 29.88 -20.73
CA LEU A 537 -13.92 30.34 -22.06
C LEU A 537 -14.38 31.80 -22.31
N ASP A 538 -13.60 32.51 -23.10
CA ASP A 538 -14.02 33.79 -23.68
C ASP A 538 -15.05 33.58 -24.79
N ASN A 539 -15.88 34.57 -25.02
CA ASN A 539 -17.04 34.47 -25.91
C ASN A 539 -16.69 34.08 -27.36
N GLU A 540 -15.51 34.46 -27.86
CA GLU A 540 -15.08 34.11 -29.21
C GLU A 540 -14.67 32.64 -29.31
N THR A 541 -13.81 32.17 -28.40
CA THR A 541 -13.43 30.75 -28.30
C THR A 541 -14.63 29.85 -28.00
N GLU A 542 -15.57 30.30 -27.18
CA GLU A 542 -16.82 29.55 -26.87
C GLU A 542 -17.63 29.32 -28.15
N LYS A 543 -17.85 30.36 -28.97
CA LYS A 543 -18.59 30.23 -30.25
C LYS A 543 -17.93 29.25 -31.21
N GLU A 544 -16.59 29.30 -31.32
CA GLU A 544 -15.86 28.36 -32.16
C GLU A 544 -16.01 26.90 -31.66
N ILE A 545 -15.89 26.69 -30.38
CA ILE A 545 -16.05 25.34 -29.79
C ILE A 545 -17.50 24.85 -29.91
N ILE A 546 -18.50 25.71 -29.68
CA ILE A 546 -19.91 25.37 -29.91
C ILE A 546 -20.13 24.96 -31.37
N SER A 547 -19.55 25.67 -32.33
CA SER A 547 -19.65 25.28 -33.74
C SER A 547 -19.05 23.92 -34.03
N GLU A 548 -17.92 23.57 -33.45
CA GLU A 548 -17.31 22.23 -33.55
C GLU A 548 -18.18 21.14 -32.94
N ILE A 549 -18.81 21.45 -31.79
CA ILE A 549 -19.74 20.52 -31.10
C ILE A 549 -21.00 20.31 -31.95
N GLN A 550 -21.51 21.35 -32.59
CA GLN A 550 -22.66 21.29 -33.52
C GLN A 550 -22.41 20.35 -34.70
N LEU A 551 -21.19 20.27 -35.22
CA LEU A 551 -20.81 19.34 -36.30
C LEU A 551 -20.89 17.86 -35.84
N LEU A 552 -20.93 17.60 -34.54
CA LEU A 552 -21.11 16.26 -33.96
C LEU A 552 -22.57 15.87 -33.79
N LYS A 553 -23.52 16.82 -33.84
CA LYS A 553 -24.94 16.57 -33.70
C LYS A 553 -25.42 15.55 -34.73
N GLY A 554 -26.24 14.59 -34.31
CA GLY A 554 -26.71 13.49 -35.14
C GLY A 554 -25.67 12.37 -35.37
N LYS A 555 -24.35 12.67 -35.18
CA LYS A 555 -23.27 11.67 -35.30
C LYS A 555 -22.91 11.09 -33.94
N LYS A 556 -23.00 11.89 -32.89
CA LYS A 556 -22.72 11.53 -31.50
C LYS A 556 -23.87 11.91 -30.60
N THR A 557 -24.05 11.19 -29.54
CA THR A 557 -24.99 11.57 -28.46
C THR A 557 -24.32 12.62 -27.60
N LEU A 558 -25.00 13.75 -27.39
CA LEU A 558 -24.49 14.88 -26.62
C LEU A 558 -25.36 15.06 -25.37
N ILE A 559 -24.75 15.14 -24.20
CA ILE A 559 -25.42 15.45 -22.93
C ILE A 559 -24.72 16.65 -22.32
N VAL A 560 -25.40 17.77 -22.21
CA VAL A 560 -24.79 19.07 -21.89
C VAL A 560 -25.45 19.66 -20.66
N ILE A 561 -24.71 19.82 -19.57
CA ILE A 561 -25.08 20.71 -18.47
C ILE A 561 -24.53 22.10 -18.80
N ALA A 562 -25.39 23.09 -18.92
CA ALA A 562 -24.96 24.43 -19.21
C ALA A 562 -25.65 25.46 -18.31
N HIS A 563 -24.87 26.49 -17.96
CA HIS A 563 -25.34 27.74 -17.36
C HIS A 563 -25.46 28.88 -18.39
N ARG A 564 -25.20 28.59 -19.68
CA ARG A 564 -25.33 29.56 -20.77
C ARG A 564 -26.30 29.02 -21.82
N LEU A 565 -27.25 29.84 -22.22
CA LEU A 565 -28.25 29.53 -23.25
C LEU A 565 -27.60 29.12 -24.57
N SER A 566 -26.56 29.82 -25.00
CA SER A 566 -25.82 29.55 -26.23
C SER A 566 -25.36 28.10 -26.41
N THR A 567 -25.12 27.41 -25.31
CA THR A 567 -24.63 26.01 -25.33
C THR A 567 -25.77 25.00 -25.52
N ILE A 568 -26.99 25.30 -25.09
CA ILE A 568 -28.15 24.37 -25.11
C ILE A 568 -29.17 24.68 -26.16
N GLU A 569 -29.19 25.90 -26.74
CA GLU A 569 -30.13 26.31 -27.82
C GLU A 569 -30.15 25.34 -29.02
N HIS A 570 -29.07 24.60 -29.19
CA HIS A 570 -28.89 23.68 -30.31
C HIS A 570 -29.17 22.21 -29.93
N CYS A 571 -29.56 21.92 -28.69
CA CYS A 571 -29.95 20.59 -28.27
C CYS A 571 -31.32 20.21 -28.86
N ASP A 572 -31.54 18.91 -29.09
CA ASP A 572 -32.81 18.39 -29.60
C ASP A 572 -33.89 18.43 -28.54
N ARG A 573 -33.51 18.22 -27.26
CA ARG A 573 -34.41 18.32 -26.11
C ARG A 573 -33.71 19.06 -24.97
N ILE A 574 -34.48 19.81 -24.21
CA ILE A 574 -34.02 20.50 -23.01
C ILE A 574 -34.83 20.01 -21.82
N LEU A 575 -34.13 19.50 -20.82
CA LEU A 575 -34.72 19.01 -19.58
C LEU A 575 -34.34 19.89 -18.41
N ARG A 576 -35.34 20.40 -17.71
CA ARG A 576 -35.16 21.11 -16.45
C ARG A 576 -35.33 20.15 -15.27
N LEU A 577 -34.28 20.05 -14.44
CA LEU A 577 -34.35 19.32 -13.19
C LEU A 577 -34.92 20.21 -12.09
N GLU A 578 -36.07 19.83 -11.55
CA GLU A 578 -36.74 20.52 -10.46
C GLU A 578 -37.28 19.51 -9.45
N ARG A 579 -36.99 19.69 -8.17
CA ARG A 579 -37.44 18.82 -7.06
C ARG A 579 -37.26 17.32 -7.33
N GLY A 580 -36.13 16.97 -7.93
CA GLY A 580 -35.77 15.58 -8.22
C GLY A 580 -36.40 14.94 -9.46
N SER A 581 -37.21 15.68 -10.23
CA SER A 581 -37.86 15.20 -11.46
C SER A 581 -37.49 16.07 -12.66
N PHE A 582 -37.58 15.53 -13.88
CA PHE A 582 -37.35 16.27 -15.11
C PHE A 582 -38.65 16.80 -15.71
N ILE A 583 -38.61 18.05 -16.15
CA ILE A 583 -39.65 18.72 -16.94
C ILE A 583 -39.04 19.03 -18.30
N GLU A 584 -39.69 18.62 -19.38
CA GLU A 584 -39.25 18.93 -20.73
C GLU A 584 -39.71 20.34 -21.13
N GLU A 585 -38.74 21.17 -21.58
CA GLU A 585 -39.01 22.55 -21.98
C GLU A 585 -38.88 22.72 -23.50
N ASN A 586 -39.85 23.40 -24.10
CA ASN A 586 -39.84 23.70 -25.55
C ASN A 586 -38.99 24.92 -25.91
N THR A 587 -38.71 25.81 -24.94
CA THR A 587 -37.84 27.00 -25.08
C THR A 587 -37.29 27.38 -23.72
N PRO A 588 -35.95 27.57 -23.58
CA PRO A 588 -35.34 27.94 -22.31
C PRO A 588 -35.69 29.38 -21.93
N ASP A 589 -36.29 29.60 -20.77
CA ASP A 589 -36.55 30.92 -20.21
C ASP A 589 -35.24 31.54 -19.68
N ASN A 590 -34.95 32.77 -20.10
CA ASN A 590 -33.73 33.49 -19.71
C ASN A 590 -33.57 33.72 -18.20
N GLU A 591 -34.66 33.73 -17.42
CA GLU A 591 -34.64 33.95 -15.99
C GLU A 591 -34.12 32.75 -15.18
N ILE A 592 -34.24 31.55 -15.71
CA ILE A 592 -33.95 30.29 -15.00
C ILE A 592 -32.47 29.92 -15.11
N ILE A 593 -31.76 30.42 -16.11
CA ILE A 593 -30.33 30.09 -16.37
C ILE A 593 -29.41 30.97 -15.54
N ASN A 594 -29.88 32.15 -15.09
CA ASN A 594 -29.10 33.09 -14.30
C ASN A 594 -29.39 33.02 -12.77
N ALA A 595 -30.24 32.11 -12.31
CA ALA A 595 -30.52 31.81 -10.91
C ALA A 595 -29.71 30.58 -10.45
#